data_ae80075cec6d21d536eec14b3c5e5374
#
_entry.id   ae80075cec6d21d536eec14b3c5e5374
#
_cell.length_a   1.000
_cell.length_b   1.000
_cell.length_c   1.000
_cell.angle_alpha   90.00
_cell.angle_beta   90.00
_cell.angle_gamma   90.00
#
_symmetry.space_group_name_H-M   'P 1'
#
loop_
_entity.id
_entity.type
_entity.pdbx_description
1 polymer ?
#
loop_
_entity_poly.entity_id
_entity_poly.type
_entity_poly.pdbx_seq_one_letter_code
_entity_poly.pdbx_strand_id
1 'polypeptide(L)'
;MILKTAENNDICKLKELYEEAFPANERKPFHVLEENQKKGVTDILALTDEKFVGLVITVNYKDMVLIDYFAVDSFARGSGIGSKALELIRQRYAGKRVFLEIETPDESSANNEQRIRRKSFYLRNGLTAP
;
A
#
# COMPACT_ATOMS: atom_id res chain seq x y z
N MET A 1 -13.46 -0.16 -9.95
CA MET A 1 -12.54 -0.45 -8.82
C MET A 1 -12.71 0.57 -7.71
N ILE A 2 -12.72 0.12 -6.48
CA ILE A 2 -12.87 1.00 -5.31
C ILE A 2 -11.82 0.70 -4.25
N LEU A 3 -11.54 1.70 -3.44
CA LEU A 3 -10.70 1.59 -2.25
C LEU A 3 -11.60 1.88 -1.05
N LYS A 4 -11.71 0.91 -0.14
CA LYS A 4 -12.63 1.00 1.00
C LYS A 4 -12.01 0.43 2.26
N THR A 5 -12.54 0.80 3.43
CA THR A 5 -12.15 0.15 4.68
C THR A 5 -12.43 -1.35 4.56
N ALA A 6 -11.43 -2.16 4.92
CA ALA A 6 -11.55 -3.61 4.80
C ALA A 6 -12.68 -4.12 5.72
N GLU A 7 -13.55 -4.96 5.16
CA GLU A 7 -14.65 -5.57 5.88
C GLU A 7 -14.29 -7.00 6.27
N ASN A 8 -15.11 -7.63 7.10
CA ASN A 8 -14.84 -8.98 7.60
C ASN A 8 -14.57 -10.00 6.48
N ASN A 9 -15.27 -9.88 5.36
CA ASN A 9 -15.07 -10.79 4.22
C ASN A 9 -13.79 -10.52 3.42
N ASP A 10 -13.17 -9.36 3.63
CA ASP A 10 -11.89 -9.01 2.97
C ASP A 10 -10.68 -9.44 3.79
N ILE A 11 -10.82 -9.52 5.11
CA ILE A 11 -9.67 -9.64 6.04
C ILE A 11 -8.84 -10.89 5.78
N CYS A 12 -9.46 -12.02 5.48
CA CYS A 12 -8.72 -13.26 5.24
C CYS A 12 -7.75 -13.12 4.07
N LYS A 13 -8.24 -12.62 2.94
CA LYS A 13 -7.42 -12.41 1.74
C LYS A 13 -6.39 -11.30 1.95
N LEU A 14 -6.78 -10.27 2.68
CA LEU A 14 -5.88 -9.17 2.99
C LEU A 14 -4.69 -9.64 3.83
N LYS A 15 -4.94 -10.44 4.85
CA LYS A 15 -3.87 -11.02 5.67
C LYS A 15 -2.95 -11.94 4.86
N GLU A 16 -3.51 -12.76 3.98
CA GLU A 16 -2.72 -13.63 3.11
C GLU A 16 -1.78 -12.81 2.24
N LEU A 17 -2.31 -11.76 1.59
CA LEU A 17 -1.49 -10.89 0.76
C LEU A 17 -0.43 -10.14 1.58
N TYR A 18 -0.80 -9.68 2.77
CA TYR A 18 0.11 -8.99 3.67
C TYR A 18 1.31 -9.88 4.04
N GLU A 19 1.06 -11.13 4.38
CA GLU A 19 2.11 -12.07 4.72
C GLU A 19 2.95 -12.49 3.52
N GLU A 20 2.34 -12.59 2.34
CA GLU A 20 3.02 -12.97 1.10
C GLU A 20 3.89 -11.83 0.56
N ALA A 21 3.39 -10.61 0.58
CA ALA A 21 4.03 -9.47 -0.06
C ALA A 21 5.17 -8.85 0.75
N PHE A 22 5.18 -9.03 2.08
CA PHE A 22 6.14 -8.39 2.96
C PHE A 22 6.85 -9.41 3.84
N PRO A 23 8.20 -9.32 3.98
CA PRO A 23 8.96 -10.22 4.86
C PRO A 23 8.55 -10.09 6.32
N ALA A 24 8.70 -11.17 7.09
CA ALA A 24 8.29 -11.20 8.50
C ALA A 24 8.93 -10.08 9.33
N ASN A 25 10.19 -9.74 9.04
CA ASN A 25 10.91 -8.69 9.77
C ASN A 25 10.45 -7.27 9.42
N GLU A 26 9.65 -7.11 8.37
CA GLU A 26 9.09 -5.81 7.96
C GLU A 26 7.63 -5.66 8.33
N ARG A 27 6.97 -6.76 8.71
CA ARG A 27 5.55 -6.73 9.04
C ARG A 27 5.30 -6.39 10.49
N LYS A 28 4.43 -5.41 10.74
CA LYS A 28 3.86 -5.22 12.07
C LYS A 28 2.88 -6.35 12.34
N PRO A 29 2.79 -6.85 13.59
CA PRO A 29 1.75 -7.82 13.93
C PRO A 29 0.36 -7.27 13.57
N PHE A 30 -0.49 -8.12 12.99
CA PHE A 30 -1.77 -7.63 12.49
C PHE A 30 -2.66 -7.06 13.59
N HIS A 31 -2.59 -7.62 14.80
CA HIS A 31 -3.36 -7.09 15.94
C HIS A 31 -2.94 -5.67 16.31
N VAL A 32 -1.68 -5.30 16.08
CA VAL A 32 -1.20 -3.93 16.31
C VAL A 32 -1.83 -2.98 15.29
N LEU A 33 -1.91 -3.40 14.02
CA LEU A 33 -2.58 -2.61 13.00
C LEU A 33 -4.06 -2.40 13.35
N GLU A 34 -4.74 -3.43 13.82
CA GLU A 34 -6.13 -3.34 14.22
C GLU A 34 -6.34 -2.42 15.42
N GLU A 35 -5.45 -2.49 16.41
CA GLU A 35 -5.48 -1.60 17.56
C GLU A 35 -5.30 -0.14 17.15
N ASN A 36 -4.35 0.11 16.25
CA ASN A 36 -4.08 1.45 15.73
C ASN A 36 -5.23 1.97 14.87
N GLN A 37 -5.95 1.08 14.18
CA GLN A 37 -7.14 1.44 13.43
C GLN A 37 -8.24 1.95 14.39
N LYS A 38 -8.42 1.27 15.51
CA LYS A 38 -9.40 1.70 16.53
C LYS A 38 -9.05 3.06 17.11
N LYS A 39 -7.77 3.39 17.18
CA LYS A 39 -7.30 4.68 17.67
C LYS A 39 -7.35 5.79 16.61
N GLY A 40 -7.73 5.46 15.38
CA GLY A 40 -7.75 6.42 14.29
C GLY A 40 -6.37 6.75 13.69
N VAL A 41 -5.35 5.98 14.04
CA VAL A 41 -3.97 6.20 13.56
C VAL A 41 -3.71 5.48 12.25
N THR A 42 -4.36 4.33 12.03
CA THR A 42 -4.13 3.48 10.86
C THR A 42 -5.45 3.25 10.13
N ASP A 43 -5.39 3.29 8.80
CA ASP A 43 -6.48 2.80 7.94
C ASP A 43 -6.04 1.48 7.34
N ILE A 44 -6.89 0.47 7.44
CA ILE A 44 -6.68 -0.84 6.80
C ILE A 44 -7.69 -0.90 5.66
N LEU A 45 -7.20 -0.74 4.43
CA LEU A 45 -8.04 -0.59 3.25
C LEU A 45 -7.92 -1.77 2.31
N ALA A 46 -9.05 -2.16 1.74
CA ALA A 46 -9.11 -3.16 0.69
C ALA A 46 -9.34 -2.48 -0.66
N LEU A 47 -8.59 -2.93 -1.66
CA LEU A 47 -8.78 -2.53 -3.04
C LEU A 47 -9.58 -3.65 -3.72
N THR A 48 -10.74 -3.31 -4.28
CA THR A 48 -11.65 -4.31 -4.87
C THR A 48 -12.06 -3.92 -6.27
N ASP A 49 -12.14 -4.93 -7.15
CA ASP A 49 -12.63 -4.82 -8.51
C ASP A 49 -13.46 -6.09 -8.77
N GLU A 50 -14.72 -6.05 -8.34
CA GLU A 50 -15.63 -7.19 -8.23
C GLU A 50 -15.18 -8.19 -7.15
N LYS A 51 -13.87 -8.35 -6.95
CA LYS A 51 -13.27 -9.17 -5.90
C LYS A 51 -12.05 -8.44 -5.33
N PHE A 52 -11.54 -8.94 -4.21
CA PHE A 52 -10.34 -8.39 -3.58
C PHE A 52 -9.13 -8.47 -4.53
N VAL A 53 -8.45 -7.34 -4.74
CA VAL A 53 -7.28 -7.28 -5.62
C VAL A 53 -6.04 -6.66 -4.98
N GLY A 54 -6.16 -6.08 -3.79
CA GLY A 54 -5.00 -5.47 -3.15
C GLY A 54 -5.30 -4.88 -1.78
N LEU A 55 -4.23 -4.43 -1.12
CA LEU A 55 -4.32 -3.80 0.19
C LEU A 55 -3.58 -2.47 0.20
N VAL A 56 -4.06 -1.55 1.02
CA VAL A 56 -3.39 -0.31 1.36
C VAL A 56 -3.55 -0.11 2.87
N ILE A 57 -2.43 0.00 3.57
CA ILE A 57 -2.43 0.25 5.01
C ILE A 57 -1.66 1.53 5.24
N THR A 58 -2.28 2.49 5.93
CA THR A 58 -1.70 3.81 6.13
C THR A 58 -1.48 4.12 7.60
N VAL A 59 -0.56 5.05 7.86
CA VAL A 59 -0.39 5.68 9.17
C VAL A 59 -0.71 7.15 8.99
N ASN A 60 -1.65 7.66 9.79
CA ASN A 60 -2.17 9.02 9.64
C ASN A 60 -1.76 9.88 10.83
N TYR A 61 -1.27 11.08 10.55
CA TYR A 61 -0.92 12.05 11.56
C TYR A 61 -1.22 13.46 11.04
N LYS A 62 -2.22 14.13 11.61
CA LYS A 62 -2.67 15.47 11.18
C LYS A 62 -2.99 15.47 9.68
N ASP A 63 -2.30 16.29 8.88
CA ASP A 63 -2.49 16.38 7.43
C ASP A 63 -1.57 15.44 6.66
N MET A 64 -0.87 14.53 7.35
CA MET A 64 0.10 13.62 6.75
C MET A 64 -0.41 12.20 6.75
N VAL A 65 -0.22 11.53 5.61
CA VAL A 65 -0.58 10.11 5.43
C VAL A 65 0.64 9.38 4.90
N LEU A 66 1.13 8.41 5.68
CA LEU A 66 2.20 7.52 5.22
C LEU A 66 1.56 6.23 4.71
N ILE A 67 1.86 5.88 3.47
CA ILE A 67 1.50 4.56 2.94
C ILE A 67 2.49 3.57 3.51
N ASP A 68 2.06 2.84 4.54
CA ASP A 68 2.93 1.91 5.27
C ASP A 68 3.08 0.58 4.52
N TYR A 69 1.98 0.09 3.95
CA TYR A 69 1.96 -1.12 3.14
C TYR A 69 1.04 -0.93 1.95
N PHE A 70 1.51 -1.32 0.78
CA PHE A 70 0.74 -1.28 -0.46
C PHE A 70 1.13 -2.50 -1.30
N ALA A 71 0.16 -3.33 -1.62
CA ALA A 71 0.39 -4.51 -2.43
C ALA A 71 -0.83 -4.82 -3.29
N VAL A 72 -0.56 -5.26 -4.52
CA VAL A 72 -1.59 -5.75 -5.46
C VAL A 72 -1.41 -7.26 -5.58
N ASP A 73 -2.52 -7.99 -5.55
CA ASP A 73 -2.48 -9.44 -5.67
C ASP A 73 -1.84 -9.84 -7.01
N SER A 74 -1.08 -10.94 -7.00
CA SER A 74 -0.30 -11.38 -8.15
C SER A 74 -1.15 -11.58 -9.42
N PHE A 75 -2.37 -12.09 -9.28
CA PHE A 75 -3.24 -12.30 -10.44
C PHE A 75 -3.70 -10.99 -11.10
N ALA A 76 -3.65 -9.89 -10.37
CA ALA A 76 -4.13 -8.59 -10.85
C ALA A 76 -3.00 -7.66 -11.34
N ARG A 77 -1.75 -8.08 -11.19
CA ARG A 77 -0.60 -7.28 -11.61
C ARG A 77 -0.53 -7.16 -13.13
N GLY A 78 0.03 -6.05 -13.61
CA GLY A 78 0.23 -5.82 -15.04
C GLY A 78 -0.99 -5.27 -15.78
N SER A 79 -2.10 -5.02 -15.10
CA SER A 79 -3.33 -4.49 -15.71
C SER A 79 -3.60 -3.02 -15.35
N GLY A 80 -2.58 -2.30 -14.86
CA GLY A 80 -2.73 -0.88 -14.48
C GLY A 80 -3.40 -0.66 -13.14
N ILE A 81 -3.63 -1.71 -12.36
CA ILE A 81 -4.30 -1.62 -11.07
C ILE A 81 -3.49 -0.78 -10.07
N GLY A 82 -2.15 -0.91 -10.08
CA GLY A 82 -1.30 -0.13 -9.19
C GLY A 82 -1.46 1.37 -9.40
N SER A 83 -1.48 1.82 -10.65
CA SER A 83 -1.67 3.25 -10.99
C SER A 83 -3.06 3.73 -10.59
N LYS A 84 -4.08 2.91 -10.82
CA LYS A 84 -5.44 3.22 -10.41
C LYS A 84 -5.57 3.30 -8.90
N ALA A 85 -4.90 2.40 -8.19
CA ALA A 85 -4.87 2.41 -6.73
C ALA A 85 -4.27 3.71 -6.18
N LEU A 86 -3.17 4.19 -6.76
CA LEU A 86 -2.56 5.46 -6.34
C LEU A 86 -3.51 6.63 -6.56
N GLU A 87 -4.25 6.63 -7.66
CA GLU A 87 -5.26 7.64 -7.93
C GLU A 87 -6.37 7.63 -6.88
N LEU A 88 -6.86 6.44 -6.52
CA LEU A 88 -7.87 6.29 -5.47
C LEU A 88 -7.36 6.72 -4.09
N ILE A 89 -6.08 6.46 -3.81
CA ILE A 89 -5.45 6.92 -2.56
C ILE A 89 -5.44 8.45 -2.52
N ARG A 90 -5.06 9.10 -3.63
CA ARG A 90 -5.07 10.56 -3.71
C ARG A 90 -6.46 11.14 -3.48
N GLN A 91 -7.48 10.51 -4.07
CA GLN A 91 -8.86 10.94 -3.90
C GLN A 91 -9.33 10.79 -2.45
N ARG A 92 -9.01 9.65 -1.84
CA ARG A 92 -9.40 9.37 -0.45
C ARG A 92 -8.79 10.36 0.53
N TYR A 93 -7.54 10.74 0.30
CA TYR A 93 -6.79 11.64 1.19
C TYR A 93 -6.60 13.03 0.58
N ALA A 94 -7.58 13.49 -0.20
CA ALA A 94 -7.53 14.81 -0.82
C ALA A 94 -7.31 15.90 0.23
N GLY A 95 -6.40 16.83 -0.05
CA GLY A 95 -6.02 17.90 0.88
C GLY A 95 -4.97 17.51 1.90
N LYS A 96 -4.54 16.25 1.91
CA LYS A 96 -3.49 15.77 2.81
C LYS A 96 -2.22 15.47 2.02
N ARG A 97 -1.09 15.50 2.71
CA ARG A 97 0.19 15.13 2.12
C ARG A 97 0.38 13.62 2.27
N VAL A 98 0.60 12.94 1.15
CA VAL A 98 0.78 11.49 1.11
C VAL A 98 2.23 11.16 0.84
N PHE A 99 2.80 10.32 1.70
CA PHE A 99 4.20 9.88 1.63
C PHE A 99 4.27 8.36 1.52
N LEU A 100 5.38 7.88 0.98
CA LEU A 100 5.77 6.49 1.12
C LEU A 100 7.28 6.40 1.13
N GLU A 101 7.78 5.31 1.71
CA GLU A 101 9.21 5.02 1.73
C GLU A 101 9.50 3.88 0.77
N ILE A 102 10.58 3.99 0.03
CA ILE A 102 11.05 2.91 -0.85
C ILE A 102 12.54 2.71 -0.64
N GLU A 103 12.99 1.49 -0.94
CA GLU A 103 14.42 1.21 -0.93
C GLU A 103 15.08 1.96 -2.08
N THR A 104 16.16 2.69 -1.78
CA THR A 104 16.92 3.42 -2.79
C THR A 104 17.61 2.43 -3.73
N PRO A 105 17.60 2.67 -5.06
CA PRO A 105 18.37 1.86 -5.98
C PRO A 105 19.84 1.83 -5.58
N ASP A 106 20.45 0.64 -5.62
CA ASP A 106 21.83 0.40 -5.22
C ASP A 106 22.39 -0.76 -6.05
N GLU A 107 23.39 -0.47 -6.86
CA GLU A 107 24.00 -1.44 -7.76
C GLU A 107 24.55 -2.68 -7.05
N SER A 108 24.93 -2.55 -5.77
CA SER A 108 25.44 -3.67 -5.00
C SER A 108 24.34 -4.57 -4.43
N SER A 109 23.08 -4.16 -4.58
CA SER A 109 21.96 -4.88 -4.02
C SER A 109 21.46 -5.97 -4.98
N ALA A 110 21.16 -7.15 -4.43
CA ALA A 110 20.64 -8.27 -5.23
C ALA A 110 19.29 -7.97 -5.89
N ASN A 111 18.49 -7.09 -5.29
CA ASN A 111 17.16 -6.74 -5.80
C ASN A 111 17.12 -5.36 -6.47
N ASN A 112 18.25 -4.88 -6.97
CA ASN A 112 18.33 -3.52 -7.52
C ASN A 112 17.39 -3.27 -8.69
N GLU A 113 17.19 -4.23 -9.59
CA GLU A 113 16.23 -4.08 -10.70
C GLU A 113 14.82 -3.82 -10.19
N GLN A 114 14.43 -4.51 -9.15
CA GLN A 114 13.14 -4.34 -8.51
C GLN A 114 13.02 -2.96 -7.88
N ARG A 115 14.07 -2.47 -7.23
CA ARG A 115 14.11 -1.12 -6.64
C ARG A 115 13.97 -0.04 -7.70
N ILE A 116 14.66 -0.18 -8.83
CA ILE A 116 14.59 0.75 -9.95
C ILE A 116 13.18 0.79 -10.53
N ARG A 117 12.56 -0.37 -10.77
CA ARG A 117 11.20 -0.45 -11.29
C ARG A 117 10.19 0.18 -10.35
N ARG A 118 10.35 -0.03 -9.05
CA ARG A 118 9.46 0.55 -8.04
C ARG A 118 9.56 2.07 -8.03
N LYS A 119 10.78 2.59 -8.02
CA LYS A 119 11.01 4.04 -8.08
C LYS A 119 10.40 4.65 -9.33
N SER A 120 10.63 4.03 -10.49
CA SER A 120 10.07 4.49 -11.78
C SER A 120 8.56 4.50 -11.76
N PHE A 121 7.94 3.45 -11.18
CA PHE A 121 6.50 3.36 -11.05
C PHE A 121 5.92 4.53 -10.26
N TYR A 122 6.50 4.85 -9.11
CA TYR A 122 6.01 5.96 -8.30
C TYR A 122 6.23 7.31 -8.95
N LEU A 123 7.38 7.52 -9.59
CA LEU A 123 7.63 8.78 -10.31
C LEU A 123 6.66 8.98 -11.46
N ARG A 124 6.37 7.93 -12.24
CA ARG A 124 5.38 8.01 -13.33
C ARG A 124 3.99 8.33 -12.84
N ASN A 125 3.68 7.96 -11.62
CA ASN A 125 2.37 8.20 -11.02
C ASN A 125 2.31 9.48 -10.20
N GLY A 126 3.26 10.39 -10.40
CA GLY A 126 3.17 11.75 -9.88
C GLY A 126 3.76 11.97 -8.50
N LEU A 127 4.42 10.96 -7.92
CA LEU A 127 5.16 11.17 -6.68
C LEU A 127 6.54 11.76 -7.00
N THR A 128 7.07 12.53 -6.07
CA THR A 128 8.39 13.16 -6.24
C THR A 128 9.35 12.64 -5.19
N ALA A 129 10.61 12.47 -5.57
CA ALA A 129 11.67 12.15 -4.63
C ALA A 129 12.07 13.43 -3.88
N PRO A 130 12.40 13.34 -2.58
CA PRO A 130 12.94 14.48 -1.83
C PRO A 130 14.34 14.86 -2.32
#